data_56f96ac83e5f4966530b56061202fb4a
#
_entry.id   56f96ac83e5f4966530b56061202fb4a
#
_cell.length_a   1.000
_cell.length_b   1.000
_cell.length_c   1.000
_cell.angle_alpha   90.00
_cell.angle_beta   90.00
_cell.angle_gamma   90.00
#
_symmetry.space_group_name_H-M   'P 1'
#
loop_
_entity.id
_entity.type
_entity.pdbx_description
1 polymer ?
#
loop_
_entity_poly.entity_id
_entity_poly.type
_entity_poly.pdbx_seq_one_letter_code
_entity_poly.pdbx_strand_id
1 'polypeptide(L)'
;MAKKKETEEKYSWKKSVMLYLHDLIYMLAVIIIVLLLLFRVVIVSGPSMYNTLWDGDWLLVLSSALYQEPKCGDIIVASQDTFNDGEPIIKRVIATENQEVDIDFEAGIVYVDGEALEEDYTYTLTTLEEGMSFPLVVDEGCIFVLGDNRNQSKDSRNPEIGLIDKREVLGKAVFLIYPGTHDGEHTRQLSRIGAIE
;
A
#
# COMPACT_ATOMS: atom_id res chain seq x y z
N MET A 1 19.63 62.91 14.27
CA MET A 1 19.07 62.31 13.00
C MET A 1 19.53 60.85 12.78
N ALA A 2 20.79 60.48 12.99
CA ALA A 2 21.32 59.14 12.76
C ALA A 2 20.61 58.03 13.57
N LYS A 3 20.39 58.22 14.88
CA LYS A 3 19.77 57.25 15.77
C LYS A 3 18.31 56.88 15.40
N LYS A 4 17.57 57.82 14.78
CA LYS A 4 16.18 57.59 14.35
C LYS A 4 16.14 56.73 13.05
N LYS A 5 17.10 56.94 12.16
CA LYS A 5 17.25 56.16 10.89
C LYS A 5 17.62 54.71 11.21
N GLU A 6 18.53 54.48 12.14
CA GLU A 6 18.98 53.16 12.55
C GLU A 6 17.85 52.32 13.22
N THR A 7 16.96 52.99 13.96
CA THR A 7 15.80 52.35 14.59
C THR A 7 14.72 52.03 13.58
N GLU A 8 14.49 52.87 12.58
CA GLU A 8 13.54 52.63 11.49
C GLU A 8 14.01 51.50 10.56
N GLU A 9 15.30 51.44 10.22
CA GLU A 9 15.87 50.30 9.47
C GLU A 9 15.79 48.98 10.23
N LYS A 10 16.11 48.98 11.49
CA LYS A 10 16.05 47.78 12.35
C LYS A 10 14.61 47.28 12.54
N TYR A 11 13.64 48.17 12.61
CA TYR A 11 12.23 47.85 12.67
C TYR A 11 11.71 47.32 11.33
N SER A 12 12.12 47.91 10.20
CA SER A 12 11.79 47.52 8.83
C SER A 12 12.30 46.09 8.56
N TRP A 13 13.56 45.78 8.94
CA TRP A 13 14.16 44.48 8.74
C TRP A 13 13.42 43.38 9.55
N LYS A 14 13.13 43.65 10.83
CA LYS A 14 12.36 42.68 11.67
C LYS A 14 10.97 42.40 11.10
N LYS A 15 10.28 43.42 10.59
CA LYS A 15 8.97 43.27 9.95
C LYS A 15 9.06 42.45 8.68
N SER A 16 10.09 42.66 7.86
CA SER A 16 10.31 41.89 6.63
C SER A 16 10.61 40.42 6.96
N VAL A 17 11.48 40.14 7.94
CA VAL A 17 11.77 38.76 8.37
C VAL A 17 10.51 38.09 8.90
N MET A 18 9.69 38.79 9.68
CA MET A 18 8.43 38.24 10.19
C MET A 18 7.43 37.90 9.07
N LEU A 19 7.34 38.73 8.04
CA LEU A 19 6.51 38.43 6.87
C LEU A 19 7.01 37.20 6.10
N TYR A 20 8.33 37.10 5.86
CA TYR A 20 8.91 35.93 5.19
C TYR A 20 8.69 34.65 6.00
N LEU A 21 8.83 34.70 7.32
CA LEU A 21 8.54 33.53 8.19
C LEU A 21 7.07 33.14 8.12
N HIS A 22 6.18 34.11 8.12
CA HIS A 22 4.76 33.89 7.98
C HIS A 22 4.44 33.19 6.64
N ASP A 23 4.96 33.71 5.53
CA ASP A 23 4.73 33.13 4.21
C ASP A 23 5.34 31.72 4.11
N LEU A 24 6.51 31.49 4.69
CA LEU A 24 7.13 30.18 4.78
C LEU A 24 6.25 29.18 5.56
N ILE A 25 5.70 29.59 6.71
CA ILE A 25 4.80 28.74 7.51
C ILE A 25 3.55 28.36 6.70
N TYR A 26 2.93 29.33 6.01
CA TYR A 26 1.77 29.02 5.16
C TYR A 26 2.11 28.07 4.02
N MET A 27 3.23 28.31 3.34
CA MET A 27 3.69 27.41 2.28
C MET A 27 3.92 25.99 2.80
N LEU A 28 4.60 25.84 3.95
CA LEU A 28 4.83 24.54 4.56
C LEU A 28 3.51 23.88 4.99
N ALA A 29 2.57 24.66 5.56
CA ALA A 29 1.27 24.13 5.94
C ALA A 29 0.49 23.59 4.72
N VAL A 30 0.50 24.31 3.61
CA VAL A 30 -0.14 23.86 2.37
C VAL A 30 0.52 22.58 1.84
N ILE A 31 1.86 22.53 1.82
CA ILE A 31 2.60 21.33 1.39
C ILE A 31 2.22 20.13 2.27
N ILE A 32 2.21 20.29 3.60
CA ILE A 32 1.85 19.21 4.53
C ILE A 32 0.42 18.74 4.28
N ILE A 33 -0.53 19.66 4.12
CA ILE A 33 -1.94 19.30 3.83
C ILE A 33 -2.03 18.50 2.52
N VAL A 34 -1.35 18.94 1.47
CA VAL A 34 -1.32 18.23 0.19
C VAL A 34 -0.73 16.83 0.37
N LEU A 35 0.40 16.71 1.06
CA LEU A 35 1.02 15.39 1.31
C LEU A 35 0.10 14.47 2.11
N LEU A 36 -0.62 14.97 3.12
CA LEU A 36 -1.57 14.19 3.91
C LEU A 36 -2.81 13.75 3.11
N LEU A 37 -3.17 14.48 2.06
CA LEU A 37 -4.27 14.09 1.16
C LEU A 37 -3.82 13.05 0.14
N LEU A 38 -2.57 13.10 -0.30
CA LEU A 38 -2.04 12.23 -1.35
C LEU A 38 -1.46 10.93 -0.82
N PHE A 39 -0.95 10.93 0.41
CA PHE A 39 -0.28 9.78 1.00
C PHE A 39 -0.87 9.44 2.37
N ARG A 40 -0.83 8.15 2.67
CA ARG A 40 -1.18 7.61 3.99
C ARG A 40 -0.05 6.73 4.49
N VAL A 41 0.11 6.68 5.80
CA VAL A 41 1.01 5.70 6.44
C VAL A 41 0.15 4.56 6.98
N VAL A 42 0.51 3.34 6.60
CA VAL A 42 -0.17 2.11 7.03
C VAL A 42 0.87 1.20 7.67
N ILE A 43 0.49 0.53 8.75
CA ILE A 43 1.34 -0.45 9.43
C ILE A 43 0.85 -1.83 9.04
N VAL A 44 1.76 -2.69 8.58
CA VAL A 44 1.46 -4.08 8.25
C VAL A 44 1.13 -4.86 9.52
N SER A 45 0.05 -5.60 9.50
CA SER A 45 -0.34 -6.50 10.58
C SER A 45 -0.48 -7.93 10.04
N GLY A 46 0.24 -8.86 10.64
CA GLY A 46 0.21 -10.28 10.32
C GLY A 46 1.15 -10.70 9.18
N PRO A 47 1.19 -12.01 8.90
CA PRO A 47 2.19 -12.64 8.03
C PRO A 47 1.76 -12.79 6.57
N SER A 48 0.56 -12.31 6.16
CA SER A 48 -0.03 -12.64 4.85
C SER A 48 0.78 -12.18 3.64
N MET A 49 1.61 -11.15 3.80
CA MET A 49 2.48 -10.60 2.75
C MET A 49 3.96 -10.96 2.95
N TYR A 50 4.26 -11.89 3.85
CA TYR A 50 5.57 -12.44 4.02
C TYR A 50 5.93 -13.24 2.75
N ASN A 51 7.00 -13.08 2.15
CA ASN A 51 8.34 -12.60 2.39
C ASN A 51 8.54 -11.10 2.04
N THR A 52 7.64 -10.48 1.29
CA THR A 52 7.76 -9.10 0.79
C THR A 52 7.61 -8.07 1.90
N LEU A 53 6.55 -8.21 2.71
CA LEU A 53 6.27 -7.32 3.85
C LEU A 53 6.18 -8.12 5.14
N TRP A 54 6.70 -7.53 6.22
CA TRP A 54 6.74 -8.15 7.53
C TRP A 54 5.81 -7.44 8.51
N ASP A 55 5.40 -8.15 9.53
CA ASP A 55 4.62 -7.57 10.62
C ASP A 55 5.33 -6.36 11.23
N GLY A 56 4.60 -5.26 11.42
CA GLY A 56 5.14 -3.99 11.89
C GLY A 56 5.90 -3.15 10.87
N ASP A 57 5.91 -3.52 9.58
CA ASP A 57 6.42 -2.65 8.50
C ASP A 57 5.55 -1.39 8.37
N TRP A 58 6.17 -0.22 8.24
CA TRP A 58 5.48 1.04 7.99
C TRP A 58 5.57 1.38 6.51
N LEU A 59 4.43 1.46 5.87
CA LEU A 59 4.30 1.68 4.43
C LEU A 59 3.83 3.09 4.13
N LEU A 60 4.42 3.71 3.11
CA LEU A 60 3.85 4.86 2.45
C LEU A 60 2.90 4.36 1.37
N VAL A 61 1.64 4.75 1.47
CA VAL A 61 0.57 4.36 0.56
C VAL A 61 0.13 5.57 -0.25
N LEU A 62 0.19 5.47 -1.56
CA LEU A 62 -0.38 6.46 -2.48
C LEU A 62 -1.90 6.32 -2.46
N SER A 63 -2.60 7.39 -2.08
CA SER A 63 -4.05 7.41 -1.93
C SER A 63 -4.78 7.06 -3.25
N SER A 64 -5.94 6.40 -3.13
CA SER A 64 -6.84 6.12 -4.26
C SER A 64 -7.28 7.37 -5.04
N ALA A 65 -7.18 8.57 -4.46
CA ALA A 65 -7.41 9.82 -5.20
C ALA A 65 -6.44 10.01 -6.39
N LEU A 66 -5.23 9.43 -6.33
CA LEU A 66 -4.23 9.45 -7.39
C LEU A 66 -4.01 8.08 -8.05
N TYR A 67 -4.40 7.01 -7.36
CA TYR A 67 -4.23 5.64 -7.82
C TYR A 67 -5.61 5.01 -8.05
N GLN A 68 -6.09 5.05 -9.30
CA GLN A 68 -7.45 4.62 -9.66
C GLN A 68 -7.47 3.30 -10.43
N GLU A 69 -6.37 2.93 -11.09
CA GLU A 69 -6.28 1.74 -11.93
C GLU A 69 -5.23 0.77 -11.37
N PRO A 70 -5.65 -0.18 -10.52
CA PRO A 70 -4.79 -1.26 -10.03
C PRO A 70 -4.26 -2.10 -11.19
N LYS A 71 -2.99 -2.50 -11.11
CA LYS A 71 -2.30 -3.33 -12.11
C LYS A 71 -1.79 -4.60 -11.46
N CYS A 72 -1.67 -5.68 -12.26
CA CYS A 72 -1.01 -6.90 -11.83
C CYS A 72 0.37 -6.59 -11.23
N GLY A 73 0.67 -7.21 -10.10
CA GLY A 73 1.89 -6.99 -9.33
C GLY A 73 1.81 -5.89 -8.27
N ASP A 74 0.86 -4.94 -8.37
CA ASP A 74 0.72 -3.87 -7.39
C ASP A 74 0.32 -4.40 -6.01
N ILE A 75 0.99 -3.93 -4.95
CA ILE A 75 0.56 -4.19 -3.58
C ILE A 75 -0.40 -3.08 -3.17
N ILE A 76 -1.63 -3.46 -2.86
CA ILE A 76 -2.70 -2.55 -2.50
C ILE A 76 -3.11 -2.66 -1.05
N VAL A 77 -3.70 -1.60 -0.54
CA VAL A 77 -4.46 -1.56 0.71
C VAL A 77 -5.93 -1.43 0.32
N ALA A 78 -6.77 -2.36 0.75
CA ALA A 78 -8.21 -2.34 0.50
C ALA A 78 -8.98 -2.54 1.82
N SER A 79 -10.23 -2.06 1.87
CA SER A 79 -11.11 -2.21 3.01
C SER A 79 -12.51 -2.59 2.52
N GLN A 80 -13.00 -3.72 3.00
CA GLN A 80 -14.36 -4.22 2.70
C GLN A 80 -15.18 -4.22 3.98
N ASP A 81 -16.33 -3.54 3.97
CA ASP A 81 -17.22 -3.48 5.13
C ASP A 81 -17.74 -4.87 5.56
N THR A 82 -17.77 -5.82 4.62
CA THR A 82 -18.24 -7.19 4.83
C THR A 82 -17.18 -8.12 5.42
N PHE A 83 -15.93 -7.71 5.43
CA PHE A 83 -14.81 -8.50 5.92
C PHE A 83 -14.07 -7.78 7.04
N ASN A 84 -13.85 -8.49 8.16
CA ASN A 84 -13.03 -8.04 9.30
C ASN A 84 -13.44 -6.66 9.85
N ASP A 85 -14.75 -6.40 9.94
CA ASP A 85 -15.32 -5.11 10.42
C ASP A 85 -14.78 -3.86 9.67
N GLY A 86 -14.40 -4.03 8.40
CA GLY A 86 -13.83 -2.97 7.57
C GLY A 86 -12.36 -2.66 7.85
N GLU A 87 -11.66 -3.48 8.63
CA GLU A 87 -10.22 -3.31 8.81
C GLU A 87 -9.46 -3.47 7.47
N PRO A 88 -8.52 -2.56 7.17
CA PRO A 88 -7.77 -2.64 5.93
C PRO A 88 -6.92 -3.90 5.81
N ILE A 89 -6.94 -4.52 4.64
CA ILE A 89 -6.07 -5.63 4.27
C ILE A 89 -5.03 -5.18 3.25
N ILE A 90 -3.88 -5.83 3.26
CA ILE A 90 -2.79 -5.59 2.30
C ILE A 90 -2.61 -6.85 1.49
N LYS A 91 -2.73 -6.74 0.15
CA LYS A 91 -2.62 -7.87 -0.77
C LYS A 91 -1.97 -7.43 -2.08
N ARG A 92 -1.49 -8.42 -2.86
CA ARG A 92 -0.98 -8.19 -4.22
C ARG A 92 -2.08 -8.43 -5.24
N VAL A 93 -2.20 -7.53 -6.21
CA VAL A 93 -3.08 -7.69 -7.37
C VAL A 93 -2.51 -8.76 -8.28
N ILE A 94 -3.27 -9.79 -8.55
CA ILE A 94 -2.89 -10.91 -9.42
C ILE A 94 -3.56 -10.78 -10.78
N ALA A 95 -4.84 -10.40 -10.80
CA ALA A 95 -5.58 -10.19 -12.04
C ALA A 95 -6.52 -8.99 -11.90
N THR A 96 -6.82 -8.37 -13.03
CA THR A 96 -7.75 -7.26 -13.18
C THR A 96 -8.99 -7.70 -13.97
N GLU A 97 -9.96 -6.80 -14.07
CA GLU A 97 -11.23 -7.08 -14.76
C GLU A 97 -11.07 -7.78 -16.11
N ASN A 98 -11.99 -8.72 -16.42
CA ASN A 98 -12.06 -9.55 -17.60
C ASN A 98 -10.92 -10.57 -17.78
N GLN A 99 -9.96 -10.67 -16.87
CA GLN A 99 -8.95 -11.72 -16.89
C GLN A 99 -9.49 -12.99 -16.22
N GLU A 100 -9.11 -14.15 -16.76
CA GLU A 100 -9.37 -15.44 -16.16
C GLU A 100 -8.24 -15.85 -15.24
N VAL A 101 -8.57 -16.22 -14.01
CA VAL A 101 -7.63 -16.79 -13.03
C VAL A 101 -7.92 -18.26 -12.87
N ASP A 102 -6.90 -19.09 -12.97
CA ASP A 102 -6.94 -20.50 -12.60
C ASP A 102 -5.80 -20.86 -11.66
N ILE A 103 -5.99 -21.85 -10.80
CA ILE A 103 -5.01 -22.27 -9.81
C ILE A 103 -4.92 -23.80 -9.79
N ASP A 104 -3.72 -24.29 -10.13
CA ASP A 104 -3.37 -25.69 -9.91
C ASP A 104 -2.84 -25.84 -8.48
N PHE A 105 -3.69 -26.25 -7.56
CA PHE A 105 -3.32 -26.43 -6.15
C PHE A 105 -2.41 -27.64 -5.89
N GLU A 106 -2.34 -28.61 -6.81
CA GLU A 106 -1.40 -29.73 -6.70
C GLU A 106 0.01 -29.27 -7.08
N ALA A 107 0.15 -28.55 -8.18
CA ALA A 107 1.43 -27.96 -8.61
C ALA A 107 1.75 -26.67 -7.81
N GLY A 108 0.75 -26.00 -7.25
CA GLY A 108 0.87 -24.73 -6.53
C GLY A 108 1.11 -23.52 -7.46
N ILE A 109 0.65 -23.60 -8.71
CA ILE A 109 0.86 -22.60 -9.76
C ILE A 109 -0.41 -21.80 -10.01
N VAL A 110 -0.26 -20.49 -10.12
CA VAL A 110 -1.34 -19.56 -10.51
C VAL A 110 -1.21 -19.22 -11.97
N TYR A 111 -2.33 -19.26 -12.69
CA TYR A 111 -2.44 -18.91 -14.10
C TYR A 111 -3.34 -17.69 -14.27
N VAL A 112 -2.97 -16.80 -15.17
CA VAL A 112 -3.82 -15.68 -15.61
C VAL A 112 -3.91 -15.72 -17.12
N ASP A 113 -5.14 -15.75 -17.64
CA ASP A 113 -5.43 -15.90 -19.08
C ASP A 113 -4.74 -17.13 -19.72
N GLY A 114 -4.58 -18.20 -18.92
CA GLY A 114 -3.93 -19.45 -19.31
C GLY A 114 -2.40 -19.44 -19.29
N GLU A 115 -1.77 -18.34 -18.90
CA GLU A 115 -0.31 -18.24 -18.75
C GLU A 115 0.08 -18.37 -17.27
N ALA A 116 1.05 -19.25 -16.98
CA ALA A 116 1.58 -19.41 -15.61
C ALA A 116 2.32 -18.14 -15.18
N LEU A 117 2.01 -17.64 -14.00
CA LEU A 117 2.70 -16.47 -13.45
C LEU A 117 4.12 -16.82 -12.95
N GLU A 118 5.06 -15.94 -13.25
CA GLU A 118 6.38 -15.96 -12.63
C GLU A 118 6.31 -15.20 -11.29
N GLU A 119 6.40 -15.92 -10.17
CA GLU A 119 6.10 -15.39 -8.84
C GLU A 119 7.27 -15.56 -7.87
N ASP A 120 8.36 -14.89 -8.14
CA ASP A 120 9.59 -14.90 -7.31
C ASP A 120 9.41 -14.22 -5.93
N TYR A 121 8.32 -13.46 -5.77
CA TYR A 121 7.94 -12.79 -4.53
C TYR A 121 7.19 -13.70 -3.54
N THR A 122 6.71 -14.86 -3.96
CA THR A 122 5.93 -15.75 -3.07
C THR A 122 6.82 -16.47 -2.06
N TYR A 123 6.31 -16.59 -0.82
CA TYR A 123 7.01 -17.35 0.22
C TYR A 123 6.80 -18.86 0.08
N THR A 124 5.61 -19.28 -0.36
CA THR A 124 5.22 -20.67 -0.53
C THR A 124 4.42 -20.84 -1.82
N LEU A 125 4.43 -22.05 -2.37
CA LEU A 125 3.52 -22.42 -3.48
C LEU A 125 2.06 -22.31 -3.04
N THR A 126 1.15 -22.06 -4.00
CA THR A 126 -0.28 -21.86 -3.75
C THR A 126 -1.00 -23.21 -3.66
N THR A 127 -0.91 -23.88 -2.52
CA THR A 127 -1.46 -25.23 -2.34
C THR A 127 -2.71 -25.27 -1.48
N LEU A 128 -3.08 -24.18 -0.81
CA LEU A 128 -4.26 -24.09 0.05
C LEU A 128 -5.46 -23.57 -0.75
N GLU A 129 -6.49 -24.42 -0.88
CA GLU A 129 -7.82 -24.00 -1.33
C GLU A 129 -8.55 -23.30 -0.18
N GLU A 130 -9.21 -22.17 -0.48
CA GLU A 130 -9.97 -21.41 0.54
C GLU A 130 -11.48 -21.36 0.25
N GLY A 131 -11.95 -22.12 -0.73
CA GLY A 131 -13.37 -22.34 -0.99
C GLY A 131 -13.95 -21.66 -2.24
N MET A 132 -13.19 -20.83 -2.94
CA MET A 132 -13.57 -20.35 -4.27
C MET A 132 -13.33 -21.46 -5.31
N SER A 133 -14.14 -21.45 -6.37
CA SER A 133 -13.99 -22.37 -7.50
C SER A 133 -13.21 -21.73 -8.63
N PHE A 134 -12.33 -22.48 -9.26
CA PHE A 134 -11.51 -22.04 -10.41
C PHE A 134 -11.79 -22.93 -11.64
N PRO A 135 -11.62 -22.44 -12.89
CA PRO A 135 -11.22 -21.07 -13.22
C PRO A 135 -12.29 -20.03 -12.87
N LEU A 136 -11.85 -18.80 -12.61
CA LEU A 136 -12.69 -17.66 -12.24
C LEU A 136 -12.36 -16.47 -13.17
N VAL A 137 -13.38 -15.86 -13.78
CA VAL A 137 -13.22 -14.61 -14.52
C VAL A 137 -13.45 -13.44 -13.56
N VAL A 138 -12.52 -12.47 -13.56
CA VAL A 138 -12.62 -11.27 -12.73
C VAL A 138 -13.69 -10.33 -13.29
N ASP A 139 -14.68 -9.99 -12.49
CA ASP A 139 -15.79 -9.11 -12.85
C ASP A 139 -15.32 -7.69 -13.23
N GLU A 140 -16.10 -7.00 -14.07
CA GLU A 140 -15.86 -5.59 -14.41
C GLU A 140 -15.82 -4.72 -13.16
N GLY A 141 -14.81 -3.84 -13.05
CA GLY A 141 -14.60 -2.98 -11.89
C GLY A 141 -13.98 -3.69 -10.68
N CYS A 142 -13.68 -4.98 -10.78
CA CYS A 142 -13.08 -5.77 -9.70
C CYS A 142 -11.62 -6.15 -9.98
N ILE A 143 -10.96 -6.64 -8.94
CA ILE A 143 -9.61 -7.21 -8.99
C ILE A 143 -9.57 -8.50 -8.17
N PHE A 144 -8.69 -9.41 -8.56
CA PHE A 144 -8.36 -10.62 -7.82
C PHE A 144 -7.01 -10.42 -7.14
N VAL A 145 -6.94 -10.69 -5.84
CA VAL A 145 -5.75 -10.43 -5.04
C VAL A 145 -5.33 -11.65 -4.24
N LEU A 146 -4.02 -11.82 -4.06
CA LEU A 146 -3.44 -12.85 -3.20
C LEU A 146 -2.45 -12.23 -2.20
N GLY A 147 -2.26 -12.92 -1.08
CA GLY A 147 -1.12 -12.66 -0.22
C GLY A 147 0.14 -13.34 -0.75
N ASP A 148 1.30 -12.75 -0.55
CA ASP A 148 2.59 -13.33 -0.96
C ASP A 148 2.94 -14.59 -0.13
N ASN A 149 2.45 -14.66 1.11
CA ASN A 149 2.46 -15.89 1.92
C ASN A 149 1.19 -16.72 1.65
N ARG A 150 1.15 -17.42 0.53
CA ARG A 150 0.00 -18.11 -0.04
C ARG A 150 -0.79 -18.96 0.94
N ASN A 151 -0.12 -19.72 1.78
CA ASN A 151 -0.78 -20.67 2.69
C ASN A 151 -1.05 -20.08 4.09
N GLN A 152 -0.73 -18.79 4.30
CA GLN A 152 -1.06 -18.04 5.53
C GLN A 152 -1.72 -16.68 5.19
N SER A 153 -2.48 -16.64 4.12
CA SER A 153 -3.20 -15.45 3.68
C SER A 153 -4.66 -15.80 3.44
N LYS A 154 -5.56 -15.08 4.05
CA LYS A 154 -6.96 -15.03 3.64
C LYS A 154 -7.06 -13.93 2.58
N ASP A 155 -7.49 -14.30 1.36
CA ASP A 155 -7.48 -13.44 0.18
C ASP A 155 -8.62 -13.81 -0.78
N SER A 156 -8.55 -13.44 -2.07
CA SER A 156 -9.62 -13.66 -3.03
C SER A 156 -9.99 -15.13 -3.27
N ARG A 157 -9.19 -16.10 -2.81
CA ARG A 157 -9.55 -17.53 -2.79
C ARG A 157 -10.63 -17.84 -1.76
N ASN A 158 -10.80 -16.97 -0.77
CA ASN A 158 -11.80 -17.14 0.28
C ASN A 158 -13.08 -16.39 -0.09
N PRO A 159 -14.27 -17.06 -0.07
CA PRO A 159 -15.55 -16.43 -0.41
C PRO A 159 -15.93 -15.22 0.45
N GLU A 160 -15.37 -15.08 1.66
CA GLU A 160 -15.62 -13.93 2.52
C GLU A 160 -14.94 -12.64 2.02
N ILE A 161 -13.85 -12.77 1.25
CA ILE A 161 -13.17 -11.67 0.58
C ILE A 161 -13.62 -11.61 -0.89
N GLY A 162 -13.47 -12.72 -1.63
CA GLY A 162 -13.81 -12.82 -3.04
C GLY A 162 -13.06 -11.78 -3.89
N LEU A 163 -13.72 -11.30 -4.94
CA LEU A 163 -13.23 -10.20 -5.75
C LEU A 163 -13.36 -8.88 -5.00
N ILE A 164 -12.33 -8.04 -5.09
CA ILE A 164 -12.32 -6.70 -4.47
C ILE A 164 -12.78 -5.68 -5.52
N ASP A 165 -13.80 -4.88 -5.20
CA ASP A 165 -14.18 -3.74 -6.02
C ASP A 165 -13.08 -2.67 -5.99
N LYS A 166 -12.71 -2.12 -7.14
CA LYS A 166 -11.69 -1.06 -7.24
C LYS A 166 -12.00 0.15 -6.34
N ARG A 167 -13.28 0.38 -6.02
CA ARG A 167 -13.72 1.46 -5.11
C ARG A 167 -13.38 1.21 -3.64
N GLU A 168 -13.14 -0.06 -3.27
CA GLU A 168 -12.71 -0.46 -1.93
C GLU A 168 -11.20 -0.32 -1.74
N VAL A 169 -10.46 -0.04 -2.82
CA VAL A 169 -9.02 0.18 -2.77
C VAL A 169 -8.72 1.55 -2.17
N LEU A 170 -8.06 1.57 -1.03
CA LEU A 170 -7.63 2.79 -0.32
C LEU A 170 -6.38 3.40 -0.94
N GLY A 171 -5.55 2.59 -1.60
CA GLY A 171 -4.33 3.03 -2.30
C GLY A 171 -3.33 1.92 -2.56
N LYS A 172 -2.20 2.30 -3.17
CA LYS A 172 -1.06 1.43 -3.50
C LYS A 172 0.09 1.66 -2.51
N ALA A 173 0.65 0.60 -1.96
CA ALA A 173 1.90 0.66 -1.21
C ALA A 173 3.06 0.96 -2.16
N VAL A 174 3.79 2.05 -1.93
CA VAL A 174 4.84 2.52 -2.85
C VAL A 174 6.21 2.54 -2.21
N PHE A 175 6.29 2.61 -0.88
CA PHE A 175 7.57 2.73 -0.19
C PHE A 175 7.51 2.14 1.22
N LEU A 176 8.53 1.40 1.61
CA LEU A 176 8.75 0.95 2.99
C LEU A 176 9.55 2.01 3.74
N ILE A 177 8.89 2.70 4.68
CA ILE A 177 9.49 3.81 5.44
C ILE A 177 10.32 3.29 6.61
N TYR A 178 9.78 2.29 7.32
CA TYR A 178 10.40 1.75 8.51
C TYR A 178 10.10 0.25 8.61
N PRO A 179 11.12 -0.61 8.61
CA PRO A 179 10.92 -2.05 8.63
C PRO A 179 10.43 -2.54 9.99
N GLY A 180 9.52 -3.48 9.96
CA GLY A 180 9.12 -4.30 11.09
C GLY A 180 10.21 -5.27 11.51
N THR A 181 9.83 -6.27 12.27
CA THR A 181 10.76 -7.33 12.70
C THR A 181 10.34 -8.65 12.07
N HIS A 182 11.34 -9.45 11.68
CA HIS A 182 11.10 -10.83 11.27
C HIS A 182 10.72 -11.69 12.50
N ASP A 183 9.98 -12.77 12.29
CA ASP A 183 9.51 -13.70 13.32
C ASP A 183 10.54 -13.96 14.43
N GLY A 184 10.28 -13.40 15.61
CA GLY A 184 11.13 -13.60 16.79
C GLY A 184 12.49 -12.89 16.79
N GLU A 185 12.84 -12.16 15.75
CA GLU A 185 14.06 -11.35 15.72
C GLU A 185 13.80 -9.98 16.38
N HIS A 186 14.77 -9.54 17.20
CA HIS A 186 14.71 -8.20 17.80
C HIS A 186 15.37 -7.13 16.93
N THR A 187 15.99 -7.51 15.81
CA THR A 187 16.74 -6.61 14.93
C THR A 187 15.96 -6.27 13.67
N ARG A 188 15.83 -4.98 13.37
CA ARG A 188 15.19 -4.47 12.17
C ARG A 188 16.19 -4.40 11.03
N GLN A 189 15.82 -4.89 9.86
CA GLN A 189 16.67 -4.82 8.67
C GLN A 189 16.46 -3.48 7.94
N LEU A 190 17.21 -2.45 8.32
CA LEU A 190 17.09 -1.10 7.72
C LEU A 190 17.43 -1.07 6.22
N SER A 191 18.13 -2.08 5.70
CA SER A 191 18.40 -2.25 4.25
C SER A 191 17.12 -2.46 3.42
N ARG A 192 15.99 -2.83 4.05
CA ARG A 192 14.70 -2.98 3.37
C ARG A 192 13.98 -1.66 3.10
N ILE A 193 14.45 -0.54 3.69
CA ILE A 193 13.86 0.79 3.41
C ILE A 193 14.05 1.12 1.95
N GLY A 194 12.94 1.34 1.23
CA GLY A 194 13.00 1.59 -0.20
C GLY A 194 11.65 1.52 -0.89
N ALA A 195 11.69 1.65 -2.23
CA ALA A 195 10.52 1.44 -3.06
C ALA A 195 10.05 -0.02 -2.98
N ILE A 196 8.74 -0.22 -3.06
CA ILE A 196 8.09 -1.53 -3.12
C ILE A 196 7.76 -1.79 -4.58
N GLU A 197 8.25 -2.93 -5.10
CA GLU A 197 8.01 -3.41 -6.47
C GLU A 197 7.04 -4.58 -6.49
#